data_3eee2e77ba3000161f7038066198bb15
#
_entry.id   3eee2e77ba3000161f7038066198bb15
#
_cell.length_a   1.000
_cell.length_b   1.000
_cell.length_c   1.000
_cell.angle_alpha   90.00
_cell.angle_beta   90.00
_cell.angle_gamma   90.00
#
_symmetry.space_group_name_H-M   'P 1'
#
loop_
_entity.id
_entity.type
_entity.pdbx_description
1 polymer ?
#
loop_
_entity_poly.entity_id
_entity_poly.type
_entity_poly.pdbx_seq_one_letter_code
_entity_poly.pdbx_strand_id
1 'polypeptide(L)'
;MYTEQPGWYHAEGDALDTKRFWNGSEWGDGVIGGEMLFPRFAARFMDSVITGIILFLVALAFGANSVSAITLMSIFVVAIYEIAFITLKGATPGKMLFRFRVVEVSTGMSPPSGSVAGMRYAPGLLSIIPFVGTVAYLGVCGVSLWWLKSDPNRQTIFDKAGKTFVARVNPL
;
A
#
# COMPACT_ATOMS: atom_id res chain seq x y z
N MET A 1 19.51 -21.55 -17.60
CA MET A 1 20.05 -20.71 -16.50
C MET A 1 19.74 -19.28 -16.86
N TYR A 2 18.90 -18.59 -16.12
CA TYR A 2 18.62 -17.17 -16.34
C TYR A 2 19.90 -16.39 -16.06
N THR A 3 20.44 -15.71 -17.08
CA THR A 3 21.63 -14.85 -16.97
C THR A 3 21.26 -13.37 -16.80
N GLU A 4 19.99 -13.09 -16.49
CA GLU A 4 19.47 -11.73 -16.34
C GLU A 4 19.86 -11.10 -15.01
N GLN A 5 20.06 -9.79 -15.01
CA GLN A 5 20.32 -9.02 -13.78
C GLN A 5 19.09 -9.06 -12.87
N PRO A 6 19.25 -8.87 -11.54
CA PRO A 6 18.12 -8.75 -10.64
C PRO A 6 17.08 -7.74 -11.13
N GLY A 7 15.80 -8.14 -11.14
CA GLY A 7 14.73 -7.31 -11.68
C GLY A 7 13.37 -8.00 -11.69
N TRP A 8 12.37 -7.29 -12.24
CA TRP A 8 10.99 -7.78 -12.34
C TRP A 8 10.72 -8.33 -13.74
N TYR A 9 10.54 -9.62 -13.85
CA TYR A 9 10.33 -10.34 -15.11
C TYR A 9 9.10 -11.23 -15.05
N HIS A 10 8.61 -11.61 -16.21
CA HIS A 10 7.61 -12.66 -16.33
C HIS A 10 8.25 -14.02 -16.04
N ALA A 11 7.72 -14.75 -15.07
CA ALA A 11 8.18 -16.10 -14.77
C ALA A 11 7.37 -17.13 -15.55
N GLU A 12 8.04 -18.18 -16.03
CA GLU A 12 7.37 -19.26 -16.77
C GLU A 12 6.31 -19.95 -15.88
N GLY A 13 5.11 -20.10 -16.41
CA GLY A 13 3.96 -20.65 -15.68
C GLY A 13 3.08 -19.62 -14.96
N ASP A 14 3.52 -18.37 -14.86
CA ASP A 14 2.67 -17.29 -14.33
C ASP A 14 1.71 -16.73 -15.41
N ALA A 15 0.68 -15.98 -15.00
CA ALA A 15 -0.22 -15.31 -15.94
C ALA A 15 0.53 -14.24 -16.75
N LEU A 16 0.17 -14.06 -18.03
CA LEU A 16 0.90 -13.21 -18.99
C LEU A 16 1.08 -11.75 -18.57
N ASP A 17 0.15 -11.22 -17.76
CA ASP A 17 0.17 -9.84 -17.29
C ASP A 17 0.78 -9.68 -15.88
N THR A 18 1.58 -10.68 -15.46
CA THR A 18 2.21 -10.71 -14.13
C THR A 18 3.73 -10.76 -14.20
N LYS A 19 4.38 -10.32 -13.12
CA LYS A 19 5.84 -10.35 -12.97
C LYS A 19 6.23 -10.79 -11.56
N ARG A 20 7.37 -11.48 -11.45
CA ARG A 20 8.06 -11.81 -10.19
C ARG A 20 9.42 -11.13 -10.14
N PHE A 21 9.93 -10.96 -8.95
CA PHE A 21 11.29 -10.47 -8.77
C PHE A 21 12.30 -11.63 -8.92
N TRP A 22 13.26 -11.46 -9.80
CA TRP A 22 14.43 -12.33 -9.93
C TRP A 22 15.59 -11.69 -9.15
N ASN A 23 16.19 -12.40 -8.18
CA ASN A 23 17.28 -11.87 -7.36
C ASN A 23 18.67 -12.17 -7.92
N GLY A 24 18.76 -12.86 -9.06
CA GLY A 24 19.99 -13.36 -9.68
C GLY A 24 20.20 -14.87 -9.50
N SER A 25 19.45 -15.50 -8.59
CA SER A 25 19.54 -16.95 -8.30
C SER A 25 18.18 -17.63 -8.22
N GLU A 26 17.17 -16.95 -7.70
CA GLU A 26 15.82 -17.52 -7.47
C GLU A 26 14.72 -16.49 -7.66
N TRP A 27 13.51 -16.96 -7.90
CA TRP A 27 12.32 -16.16 -8.03
C TRP A 27 11.70 -15.85 -6.65
N GLY A 28 11.30 -14.60 -6.44
CA GLY A 28 10.55 -14.20 -5.24
C GLY A 28 9.13 -14.78 -5.23
N ASP A 29 8.57 -14.92 -4.03
CA ASP A 29 7.21 -15.48 -3.81
C ASP A 29 6.08 -14.55 -4.27
N GLY A 30 6.34 -13.25 -4.37
CA GLY A 30 5.34 -12.24 -4.66
C GLY A 30 5.17 -11.97 -6.13
N VAL A 31 3.92 -11.97 -6.61
CA VAL A 31 3.52 -11.67 -7.98
C VAL A 31 2.88 -10.31 -8.05
N ILE A 32 3.36 -9.43 -8.94
CA ILE A 32 2.74 -8.13 -9.28
C ILE A 32 1.99 -8.23 -10.61
N GLY A 33 1.00 -7.36 -10.82
CA GLY A 33 0.14 -7.40 -12.02
C GLY A 33 -1.15 -8.17 -11.79
N GLY A 34 -1.82 -8.55 -12.87
CA GLY A 34 -3.12 -9.21 -12.83
C GLY A 34 -4.27 -8.34 -12.33
N GLU A 35 -5.37 -8.97 -11.93
CA GLU A 35 -6.54 -8.26 -11.38
C GLU A 35 -6.28 -7.83 -9.94
N MET A 36 -6.07 -6.54 -9.76
CA MET A 36 -5.71 -5.92 -8.47
C MET A 36 -6.76 -4.94 -7.95
N LEU A 37 -7.69 -4.46 -8.79
CA LEU A 37 -8.59 -3.36 -8.42
C LEU A 37 -9.49 -3.73 -7.24
N PHE A 38 -10.33 -4.77 -7.41
CA PHE A 38 -11.29 -5.14 -6.39
C PHE A 38 -10.63 -5.63 -5.08
N PRO A 39 -9.66 -6.56 -5.11
CA PRO A 39 -9.01 -7.03 -3.88
C PRO A 39 -8.28 -5.93 -3.12
N ARG A 40 -7.63 -4.98 -3.82
CA ARG A 40 -6.94 -3.85 -3.16
C ARG A 40 -7.92 -2.83 -2.59
N PHE A 41 -9.06 -2.60 -3.28
CA PHE A 41 -10.14 -1.78 -2.75
C PHE A 41 -10.72 -2.40 -1.47
N ALA A 42 -11.03 -3.69 -1.50
CA ALA A 42 -11.54 -4.43 -0.34
C ALA A 42 -10.54 -4.41 0.83
N ALA A 43 -9.24 -4.61 0.57
CA ALA A 43 -8.19 -4.50 1.58
C ALA A 43 -8.17 -3.09 2.21
N ARG A 44 -8.25 -2.02 1.39
CA ARG A 44 -8.29 -0.65 1.89
C ARG A 44 -9.55 -0.35 2.69
N PHE A 45 -10.70 -0.89 2.27
CA PHE A 45 -11.94 -0.76 3.01
C PHE A 45 -11.83 -1.40 4.41
N MET A 46 -11.28 -2.62 4.50
CA MET A 46 -11.03 -3.28 5.79
C MET A 46 -10.09 -2.48 6.67
N ASP A 47 -8.99 -1.96 6.11
CA ASP A 47 -8.07 -1.08 6.85
C ASP A 47 -8.79 0.19 7.35
N SER A 48 -9.69 0.76 6.55
CA SER A 48 -10.49 1.94 6.95
C SER A 48 -11.44 1.65 8.09
N VAL A 49 -12.06 0.48 8.13
CA VAL A 49 -12.91 0.04 9.24
C VAL A 49 -12.08 -0.11 10.52
N ILE A 50 -10.92 -0.77 10.44
CA ILE A 50 -10.02 -0.98 11.59
C ILE A 50 -9.54 0.38 12.14
N THR A 51 -9.02 1.25 11.26
CA THR A 51 -8.52 2.57 11.67
C THR A 51 -9.64 3.48 12.17
N GLY A 52 -10.86 3.36 11.63
CA GLY A 52 -12.05 4.07 12.11
C GLY A 52 -12.42 3.67 13.53
N ILE A 53 -12.38 2.37 13.85
CA ILE A 53 -12.61 1.88 15.23
C ILE A 53 -11.53 2.41 16.18
N ILE A 54 -10.26 2.34 15.77
CA ILE A 54 -9.14 2.85 16.58
C ILE A 54 -9.31 4.36 16.81
N LEU A 55 -9.62 5.12 15.78
CA LEU A 55 -9.85 6.56 15.88
C LEU A 55 -11.02 6.89 16.83
N PHE A 56 -12.11 6.16 16.74
CA PHE A 56 -13.26 6.33 17.63
C PHE A 56 -12.87 6.13 19.10
N LEU A 57 -12.15 5.07 19.42
CA LEU A 57 -11.67 4.79 20.78
C LEU A 57 -10.68 5.84 21.27
N VAL A 58 -9.75 6.28 20.41
CA VAL A 58 -8.81 7.36 20.74
C VAL A 58 -9.54 8.68 20.98
N ALA A 59 -10.50 9.04 20.13
CA ALA A 59 -11.29 10.26 20.28
C ALA A 59 -12.09 10.26 21.59
N LEU A 60 -12.67 9.12 21.96
CA LEU A 60 -13.34 8.97 23.27
C LEU A 60 -12.37 9.15 24.44
N ALA A 61 -11.20 8.52 24.39
CA ALA A 61 -10.21 8.55 25.46
C ALA A 61 -9.65 9.97 25.70
N PHE A 62 -9.49 10.76 24.64
CA PHE A 62 -8.98 12.14 24.71
C PHE A 62 -10.08 13.22 24.76
N GLY A 63 -11.36 12.83 24.76
CA GLY A 63 -12.48 13.78 24.79
C GLY A 63 -12.55 14.67 23.54
N ALA A 64 -12.09 14.19 22.39
CA ALA A 64 -12.08 14.97 21.17
C ALA A 64 -13.51 15.16 20.63
N ASN A 65 -13.98 16.41 20.60
CA ASN A 65 -15.34 16.77 20.18
C ASN A 65 -15.39 17.81 19.05
N SER A 66 -14.23 18.25 18.56
CA SER A 66 -14.14 19.17 17.40
C SER A 66 -13.67 18.45 16.15
N VAL A 67 -14.19 18.90 15.00
CA VAL A 67 -13.81 18.35 13.67
C VAL A 67 -12.30 18.44 13.45
N SER A 68 -11.69 19.57 13.83
CA SER A 68 -10.23 19.77 13.65
C SER A 68 -9.41 18.79 14.48
N ALA A 69 -9.80 18.55 15.75
CA ALA A 69 -9.10 17.61 16.64
C ALA A 69 -9.22 16.18 16.08
N ILE A 70 -10.42 15.76 15.66
CA ILE A 70 -10.66 14.43 15.08
C ILE A 70 -9.87 14.26 13.77
N THR A 71 -9.81 15.31 12.92
CA THR A 71 -9.03 15.27 11.66
C THR A 71 -7.54 15.08 11.95
N LEU A 72 -6.96 15.85 12.85
CA LEU A 72 -5.56 15.69 13.23
C LEU A 72 -5.27 14.31 13.82
N MET A 73 -6.12 13.83 14.73
CA MET A 73 -6.00 12.48 15.30
C MET A 73 -6.07 11.41 14.21
N SER A 74 -6.96 11.55 13.22
CA SER A 74 -7.08 10.57 12.13
C SER A 74 -5.80 10.46 11.31
N ILE A 75 -5.13 11.58 11.04
CA ILE A 75 -3.87 11.59 10.30
C ILE A 75 -2.79 10.81 11.05
N PHE A 76 -2.65 11.06 12.38
CA PHE A 76 -1.67 10.34 13.20
C PHE A 76 -2.01 8.87 13.36
N VAL A 77 -3.27 8.53 13.64
CA VAL A 77 -3.71 7.14 13.78
C VAL A 77 -3.45 6.35 12.51
N VAL A 78 -3.83 6.89 11.35
CA VAL A 78 -3.63 6.21 10.05
C VAL A 78 -2.15 6.14 9.69
N ALA A 79 -1.35 7.21 9.97
CA ALA A 79 0.09 7.21 9.73
C ALA A 79 0.79 6.13 10.53
N ILE A 80 0.57 6.10 11.85
CA ILE A 80 1.18 5.12 12.75
C ILE A 80 0.77 3.71 12.33
N TYR A 81 -0.52 3.49 12.07
CA TYR A 81 -1.04 2.21 11.62
C TYR A 81 -0.36 1.74 10.32
N GLU A 82 -0.39 2.56 9.26
CA GLU A 82 0.18 2.15 7.96
C GLU A 82 1.70 1.97 8.04
N ILE A 83 2.42 2.94 8.61
CA ILE A 83 3.89 2.90 8.67
C ILE A 83 4.35 1.72 9.52
N ALA A 84 3.78 1.53 10.72
CA ALA A 84 4.16 0.45 11.61
C ALA A 84 3.90 -0.93 10.98
N PHE A 85 2.69 -1.18 10.47
CA PHE A 85 2.37 -2.48 9.88
C PHE A 85 3.19 -2.76 8.62
N ILE A 86 3.40 -1.78 7.74
CA ILE A 86 4.19 -1.97 6.52
C ILE A 86 5.66 -2.22 6.87
N THR A 87 6.23 -1.49 7.83
CA THR A 87 7.64 -1.67 8.25
C THR A 87 7.85 -2.98 8.99
N LEU A 88 6.94 -3.39 9.86
CA LEU A 88 7.11 -4.57 10.70
C LEU A 88 6.68 -5.88 10.03
N LYS A 89 5.64 -5.83 9.19
CA LYS A 89 4.98 -7.01 8.61
C LYS A 89 4.94 -7.01 7.07
N GLY A 90 5.35 -5.92 6.43
CA GLY A 90 5.25 -5.77 4.98
C GLY A 90 3.83 -5.55 4.47
N ALA A 91 2.81 -5.53 5.33
CA ALA A 91 1.42 -5.33 4.92
C ALA A 91 0.56 -4.87 6.11
N THR A 92 -0.47 -4.08 5.84
CA THR A 92 -1.53 -3.78 6.81
C THR A 92 -2.46 -4.99 6.98
N PRO A 93 -3.18 -5.11 8.11
CA PRO A 93 -4.11 -6.22 8.35
C PRO A 93 -5.11 -6.46 7.20
N GLY A 94 -5.70 -5.40 6.63
CA GLY A 94 -6.57 -5.52 5.46
C GLY A 94 -5.84 -6.11 4.24
N LYS A 95 -4.59 -5.71 3.98
CA LYS A 95 -3.76 -6.29 2.91
C LYS A 95 -3.40 -7.75 3.17
N MET A 96 -3.09 -8.11 4.43
CA MET A 96 -2.78 -9.49 4.81
C MET A 96 -3.95 -10.43 4.54
N LEU A 97 -5.19 -9.98 4.79
CA LEU A 97 -6.41 -10.76 4.53
C LEU A 97 -6.53 -11.19 3.05
N PHE A 98 -6.06 -10.32 2.13
CA PHE A 98 -6.05 -10.60 0.69
C PHE A 98 -4.70 -11.11 0.19
N ARG A 99 -3.80 -11.52 1.10
CA ARG A 99 -2.46 -12.04 0.80
C ARG A 99 -1.59 -11.06 0.01
N PHE A 100 -1.73 -9.77 0.27
CA PHE A 100 -0.87 -8.74 -0.30
C PHE A 100 0.32 -8.45 0.60
N ARG A 101 1.46 -8.16 -0.03
CA ARG A 101 2.65 -7.61 0.61
C ARG A 101 3.16 -6.40 -0.17
N VAL A 102 3.68 -5.43 0.56
CA VAL A 102 4.40 -4.29 -0.01
C VAL A 102 5.85 -4.70 -0.16
N VAL A 103 6.39 -4.56 -1.36
CA VAL A 103 7.77 -4.91 -1.70
C VAL A 103 8.46 -3.69 -2.30
N GLU A 104 9.76 -3.54 -2.07
CA GLU A 104 10.54 -2.48 -2.72
C GLU A 104 10.79 -2.82 -4.19
N VAL A 105 10.68 -1.81 -5.07
CA VAL A 105 10.88 -2.00 -6.52
C VAL A 105 12.29 -2.47 -6.83
N SER A 106 13.29 -1.92 -6.12
CA SER A 106 14.71 -2.15 -6.40
C SER A 106 15.24 -3.50 -5.95
N THR A 107 14.68 -4.03 -4.86
CA THR A 107 15.21 -5.24 -4.20
C THR A 107 14.25 -6.41 -4.20
N GLY A 108 12.96 -6.16 -4.49
CA GLY A 108 11.90 -7.15 -4.34
C GLY A 108 11.64 -7.58 -2.89
N MET A 109 12.32 -6.98 -1.91
CA MET A 109 12.24 -7.37 -0.50
C MET A 109 10.99 -6.85 0.20
N SER A 110 10.50 -7.61 1.16
CA SER A 110 9.42 -7.27 2.09
C SER A 110 9.79 -7.82 3.48
N PRO A 111 9.57 -7.07 4.56
CA PRO A 111 8.99 -5.72 4.64
C PRO A 111 9.95 -4.63 4.12
N PRO A 112 9.41 -3.52 3.57
CA PRO A 112 10.23 -2.38 3.19
C PRO A 112 10.71 -1.59 4.42
N SER A 113 11.72 -0.74 4.22
CA SER A 113 12.24 0.11 5.30
C SER A 113 11.21 1.14 5.80
N GLY A 114 11.39 1.65 7.02
CA GLY A 114 10.50 2.67 7.61
C GLY A 114 10.47 3.96 6.80
N SER A 115 11.58 4.35 6.18
CA SER A 115 11.64 5.52 5.29
C SER A 115 10.77 5.33 4.03
N VAL A 116 10.82 4.16 3.43
CA VAL A 116 9.99 3.79 2.27
C VAL A 116 8.50 3.75 2.67
N ALA A 117 8.16 3.18 3.84
CA ALA A 117 6.80 3.18 4.35
C ALA A 117 6.29 4.61 4.63
N GLY A 118 7.13 5.49 5.18
CA GLY A 118 6.81 6.90 5.40
C GLY A 118 6.59 7.66 4.09
N MET A 119 7.48 7.52 3.11
CA MET A 119 7.32 8.13 1.79
C MET A 119 6.05 7.64 1.08
N ARG A 120 5.69 6.40 1.26
CA ARG A 120 4.43 5.83 0.76
C ARG A 120 3.21 6.52 1.38
N TYR A 121 3.28 6.91 2.65
CA TYR A 121 2.20 7.64 3.33
C TYR A 121 2.13 9.12 2.93
N ALA A 122 3.23 9.72 2.44
CA ALA A 122 3.34 11.15 2.17
C ALA A 122 2.17 11.78 1.37
N PRO A 123 1.62 11.15 0.30
CA PRO A 123 0.45 11.71 -0.38
C PRO A 123 -0.80 11.85 0.52
N GLY A 124 -0.89 11.07 1.59
CA GLY A 124 -1.96 11.16 2.59
C GLY A 124 -1.91 12.45 3.41
N LEU A 125 -0.74 13.06 3.55
CA LEU A 125 -0.55 14.32 4.28
C LEU A 125 -1.26 15.52 3.61
N LEU A 126 -1.65 15.41 2.35
CA LEU A 126 -2.48 16.42 1.69
C LEU A 126 -3.77 16.70 2.47
N SER A 127 -4.32 15.70 3.14
CA SER A 127 -5.54 15.86 3.94
C SER A 127 -5.41 16.79 5.16
N ILE A 128 -4.19 17.21 5.52
CA ILE A 128 -3.94 18.19 6.58
C ILE A 128 -4.52 19.57 6.23
N ILE A 129 -4.55 19.93 4.95
CA ILE A 129 -5.06 21.23 4.49
C ILE A 129 -6.58 21.18 4.45
N PRO A 130 -7.30 21.95 5.29
CA PRO A 130 -8.77 21.92 5.29
C PRO A 130 -9.33 22.24 3.91
N PHE A 131 -10.42 21.57 3.53
CA PHE A 131 -11.14 21.67 2.26
C PHE A 131 -10.31 21.35 1.03
N VAL A 132 -9.29 22.14 0.71
CA VAL A 132 -8.42 21.97 -0.47
C VAL A 132 -7.67 20.64 -0.42
N GLY A 133 -7.10 20.31 0.73
CA GLY A 133 -6.39 19.04 0.92
C GLY A 133 -7.31 17.83 0.84
N THR A 134 -8.53 17.93 1.36
CA THR A 134 -9.51 16.86 1.23
C THR A 134 -9.87 16.59 -0.24
N VAL A 135 -10.12 17.64 -1.02
CA VAL A 135 -10.40 17.52 -2.45
C VAL A 135 -9.20 16.95 -3.21
N ALA A 136 -7.99 17.45 -2.90
CA ALA A 136 -6.75 16.95 -3.50
C ALA A 136 -6.53 15.46 -3.16
N TYR A 137 -6.75 15.06 -1.91
CA TYR A 137 -6.64 13.67 -1.48
C TYR A 137 -7.66 12.75 -2.17
N LEU A 138 -8.90 13.19 -2.35
CA LEU A 138 -9.89 12.46 -3.12
C LEU A 138 -9.46 12.31 -4.59
N GLY A 139 -8.85 13.34 -5.17
CA GLY A 139 -8.23 13.28 -6.50
C GLY A 139 -7.11 12.22 -6.57
N VAL A 140 -6.21 12.22 -5.58
CA VAL A 140 -5.15 11.19 -5.45
C VAL A 140 -5.74 9.78 -5.36
N CYS A 141 -6.82 9.60 -4.59
CA CYS A 141 -7.50 8.32 -4.49
C CYS A 141 -8.14 7.90 -5.82
N GLY A 142 -8.82 8.82 -6.51
CA GLY A 142 -9.44 8.56 -7.81
C GLY A 142 -8.42 8.17 -8.88
N VAL A 143 -7.32 8.93 -9.01
CA VAL A 143 -6.22 8.60 -9.92
C VAL A 143 -5.57 7.26 -9.54
N SER A 144 -5.40 6.99 -8.25
CA SER A 144 -4.85 5.72 -7.78
C SER A 144 -5.72 4.53 -8.18
N LEU A 145 -7.05 4.65 -8.05
CA LEU A 145 -7.99 3.62 -8.50
C LEU A 145 -7.91 3.40 -10.02
N TRP A 146 -7.83 4.48 -10.80
CA TRP A 146 -7.67 4.37 -12.24
C TRP A 146 -6.35 3.70 -12.62
N TRP A 147 -5.24 4.05 -11.97
CA TRP A 147 -3.93 3.43 -12.23
C TRP A 147 -3.89 1.94 -11.86
N LEU A 148 -4.65 1.49 -10.88
CA LEU A 148 -4.78 0.05 -10.61
C LEU A 148 -5.27 -0.75 -11.83
N LYS A 149 -5.98 -0.10 -12.76
CA LYS A 149 -6.45 -0.71 -14.00
C LYS A 149 -5.53 -0.42 -15.18
N SER A 150 -4.98 0.79 -15.29
CA SER A 150 -4.25 1.28 -16.46
C SER A 150 -2.72 1.19 -16.36
N ASP A 151 -2.15 1.21 -15.14
CA ASP A 151 -0.70 1.12 -14.95
C ASP A 151 -0.22 -0.33 -15.16
N PRO A 152 0.82 -0.56 -15.96
CA PRO A 152 1.32 -1.92 -16.25
C PRO A 152 1.78 -2.69 -14.99
N ASN A 153 2.22 -1.99 -13.97
CA ASN A 153 2.66 -2.58 -12.70
C ASN A 153 1.59 -2.44 -11.59
N ARG A 154 0.38 -1.97 -11.95
CA ARG A 154 -0.74 -1.76 -11.00
C ARG A 154 -0.35 -0.92 -9.78
N GLN A 155 0.48 0.10 -9.97
CA GLN A 155 0.90 1.02 -8.92
C GLN A 155 -0.13 2.13 -8.70
N THR A 156 -0.38 2.45 -7.43
CA THR A 156 -1.08 3.68 -7.02
C THR A 156 -0.09 4.84 -6.90
N ILE A 157 -0.59 6.07 -6.71
CA ILE A 157 0.25 7.24 -6.37
C ILE A 157 1.06 6.96 -5.10
N PHE A 158 0.45 6.33 -4.09
CA PHE A 158 1.12 5.93 -2.86
C PHE A 158 2.27 4.93 -3.11
N ASP A 159 2.06 3.96 -4.00
CA ASP A 159 3.07 2.99 -4.37
C ASP A 159 4.25 3.66 -5.07
N LYS A 160 3.98 4.59 -5.99
CA LYS A 160 5.02 5.34 -6.72
C LYS A 160 5.79 6.28 -5.80
N ALA A 161 5.13 6.96 -4.87
CA ALA A 161 5.78 7.83 -3.89
C ALA A 161 6.80 7.06 -3.04
N GLY A 162 6.47 5.84 -2.61
CA GLY A 162 7.36 4.97 -1.84
C GLY A 162 8.29 4.10 -2.68
N LYS A 163 8.24 4.17 -4.02
CA LYS A 163 8.98 3.24 -4.91
C LYS A 163 8.74 1.77 -4.53
N THR A 164 7.48 1.42 -4.37
CA THR A 164 7.06 0.08 -3.96
C THR A 164 6.10 -0.54 -4.96
N PHE A 165 6.00 -1.86 -4.93
CA PHE A 165 4.88 -2.59 -5.51
C PHE A 165 4.03 -3.22 -4.42
N VAL A 166 2.79 -3.55 -4.75
CA VAL A 166 1.99 -4.47 -3.94
C VAL A 166 1.92 -5.79 -4.69
N ALA A 167 2.59 -6.78 -4.13
CA ALA A 167 2.63 -8.12 -4.66
C ALA A 167 1.58 -9.00 -3.96
N ARG A 168 0.97 -9.92 -4.70
CA ARG A 168 0.17 -11.00 -4.13
C ARG A 168 1.11 -12.16 -3.84
N VAL A 169 1.12 -12.64 -2.60
CA VAL A 169 1.82 -13.88 -2.24
C VAL A 169 0.93 -15.03 -2.66
N ASN A 170 1.41 -15.86 -3.58
CA ASN A 170 0.65 -17.02 -4.05
C ASN A 170 0.31 -17.92 -2.87
N PRO A 171 -0.90 -18.48 -2.81
CA PRO A 171 -1.11 -19.71 -2.07
C PRO A 171 -0.30 -20.79 -2.77
N LEU A 172 0.54 -21.45 -2.03
CA LEU A 172 1.07 -22.75 -2.41
C LEU A 172 -0.08 -23.72 -2.68
#